data_5bd8955886b23dcceecaf7c03a64201e
#
_entry.id   5bd8955886b23dcceecaf7c03a64201e
#
_cell.length_a   1.000
_cell.length_b   1.000
_cell.length_c   1.000
_cell.angle_alpha   90.00
_cell.angle_beta   90.00
_cell.angle_gamma   90.00
#
_symmetry.space_group_name_H-M   'P 1'
#
loop_
_entity.id
_entity.type
_entity.pdbx_description
1 polymer ?
#
loop_
_entity_poly.entity_id
_entity_poly.type
_entity_poly.pdbx_seq_one_letter_code
_entity_poly.pdbx_strand_id
1 'polypeptide(L)'
;AGFLAAALILLLIFAKEHASFTKMADGVAQHYAVLMWIRNTLRQFLHGNFALPMVDFSVGQGFDVIGTLNYYGVGDPVNLLTVFFADNHLDQMYMFLILFRMYLSGLTFSYYCSTAGIQRKASVLCGSWLYVFCSFALIGGMKHPLFLNGMLYLPLLLAGTEKVLQKKSIRFLSVSVALAFMSNYYFMYMNTILCGIYLCVRLFGHYREYGIRKILLLILKMAAAWIWGICLGAVIILPSVYAFLHNARVDTAVEEAQNFYSIAHYRKMILGFFQTLPMTNGWTVHGTAIGGLAGVLMLFTSKKRSRENCQLKIGFVVLLVLLCIPFGGKMMNGFAYVTNRWSYGMAFLCA
;
A
#
# COMPACT_ATOMS: atom_id res chain seq x y z
N ALA A 1 -5.95 14.57 -16.75
CA ALA A 1 -7.24 15.31 -16.80
C ALA A 1 -8.33 14.61 -15.97
N GLY A 2 -8.67 13.34 -16.23
CA GLY A 2 -9.79 12.66 -15.53
C GLY A 2 -9.62 12.56 -14.02
N PHE A 3 -8.44 12.20 -13.50
CA PHE A 3 -8.18 12.18 -12.06
C PHE A 3 -8.41 13.55 -11.42
N LEU A 4 -7.94 14.63 -12.08
CA LEU A 4 -8.14 15.99 -11.56
C LEU A 4 -9.63 16.36 -11.49
N ALA A 5 -10.42 15.96 -12.48
CA ALA A 5 -11.87 16.18 -12.45
C ALA A 5 -12.53 15.44 -11.27
N ALA A 6 -12.19 14.17 -11.05
CA ALA A 6 -12.70 13.40 -9.91
C ALA A 6 -12.24 13.97 -8.55
N ALA A 7 -10.96 14.36 -8.45
CA ALA A 7 -10.43 15.03 -7.25
C ALA A 7 -11.15 16.36 -6.97
N LEU A 8 -11.42 17.15 -8.01
CA LEU A 8 -12.18 18.40 -7.88
C LEU A 8 -13.60 18.14 -7.38
N ILE A 9 -14.28 17.12 -7.91
CA ILE A 9 -15.63 16.74 -7.43
C ILE A 9 -15.59 16.39 -5.94
N LEU A 10 -14.61 15.58 -5.51
CA LEU A 10 -14.44 15.26 -4.08
C LEU A 10 -14.21 16.52 -3.24
N LEU A 11 -13.31 17.39 -3.67
CA LEU A 11 -13.05 18.66 -2.97
C LEU A 11 -14.28 19.54 -2.89
N LEU A 12 -15.08 19.64 -3.95
CA LEU A 12 -16.33 20.43 -3.95
C LEU A 12 -17.38 19.85 -3.00
N ILE A 13 -17.49 18.51 -2.92
CA ILE A 13 -18.40 17.85 -1.97
C ILE A 13 -18.00 18.23 -0.53
N PHE A 14 -16.71 18.09 -0.19
CA PHE A 14 -16.24 18.40 1.16
C PHE A 14 -16.34 19.90 1.46
N ALA A 15 -16.05 20.78 0.50
CA ALA A 15 -16.20 22.22 0.66
C ALA A 15 -17.66 22.63 0.89
N LYS A 16 -18.61 22.01 0.19
CA LYS A 16 -20.07 22.24 0.40
C LYS A 16 -20.49 21.89 1.83
N GLU A 17 -19.95 20.83 2.39
CA GLU A 17 -20.25 20.38 3.76
C GLU A 17 -19.36 21.06 4.82
N HIS A 18 -18.58 22.08 4.45
CA HIS A 18 -17.61 22.75 5.33
C HIS A 18 -16.69 21.76 6.07
N ALA A 19 -16.30 20.67 5.40
CA ALA A 19 -15.51 19.56 5.96
C ALA A 19 -14.14 19.46 5.28
N SER A 20 -13.19 18.85 5.99
CA SER A 20 -11.89 18.45 5.45
C SER A 20 -11.73 16.92 5.46
N PHE A 21 -10.69 16.41 4.81
CA PHE A 21 -10.37 14.96 4.90
C PHE A 21 -9.81 14.58 6.27
N THR A 22 -9.43 15.55 7.08
CA THR A 22 -8.88 15.32 8.41
C THR A 22 -9.98 14.79 9.34
N LYS A 23 -9.94 13.49 9.58
CA LYS A 23 -10.93 12.84 10.43
C LYS A 23 -10.65 13.11 11.91
N MET A 24 -11.69 13.32 12.71
CA MET A 24 -11.64 13.25 14.17
C MET A 24 -10.97 11.94 14.64
N ALA A 25 -10.43 11.91 15.84
CA ALA A 25 -9.63 10.83 16.41
C ALA A 25 -8.26 10.68 15.71
N ASP A 26 -7.94 9.53 15.09
CA ASP A 26 -6.61 9.24 14.55
C ASP A 26 -6.12 10.28 13.54
N GLY A 27 -7.01 10.84 12.74
CA GLY A 27 -6.66 11.86 11.75
C GLY A 27 -6.07 13.11 12.42
N VAL A 28 -6.79 13.68 13.37
CA VAL A 28 -6.36 14.89 14.12
C VAL A 28 -5.28 14.56 15.14
N ALA A 29 -5.52 13.53 15.98
CA ALA A 29 -4.65 13.26 17.12
C ALA A 29 -3.30 12.64 16.75
N GLN A 30 -3.19 11.99 15.59
CA GLN A 30 -1.98 11.28 15.18
C GLN A 30 -1.43 11.81 13.84
N HIS A 31 -2.12 11.58 12.73
CA HIS A 31 -1.56 11.83 11.40
C HIS A 31 -1.30 13.33 11.14
N TYR A 32 -2.24 14.18 11.51
CA TYR A 32 -2.10 15.62 11.33
C TYR A 32 -0.97 16.19 12.20
N ALA A 33 -0.93 15.81 13.47
CA ALA A 33 0.11 16.26 14.40
C ALA A 33 1.51 15.84 13.93
N VAL A 34 1.67 14.60 13.45
CA VAL A 34 2.97 14.11 12.95
C VAL A 34 3.36 14.82 11.66
N LEU A 35 2.42 15.08 10.73
CA LEU A 35 2.73 15.83 9.51
C LEU A 35 3.16 17.26 9.82
N MET A 36 2.55 17.92 10.84
CA MET A 36 3.00 19.20 11.32
C MET A 36 4.42 19.14 11.89
N TRP A 37 4.71 18.13 12.70
CA TRP A 37 6.05 17.92 13.25
C TRP A 37 7.09 17.73 12.12
N ILE A 38 6.83 16.87 11.15
CA ILE A 38 7.71 16.65 9.98
C ILE A 38 7.94 17.97 9.23
N ARG A 39 6.87 18.71 8.94
CA ARG A 39 6.96 20.00 8.25
C ARG A 39 7.82 21.01 9.01
N ASN A 40 7.59 21.14 10.31
CA ASN A 40 8.34 22.08 11.13
C ASN A 40 9.82 21.73 11.20
N THR A 41 10.15 20.44 11.33
CA THR A 41 11.53 19.93 11.30
C THR A 41 12.19 20.21 9.94
N LEU A 42 11.50 19.95 8.83
CA LEU A 42 12.01 20.25 7.49
C LEU A 42 12.26 21.75 7.28
N ARG A 43 11.38 22.61 7.80
CA ARG A 43 11.58 24.07 7.74
C ARG A 43 12.79 24.53 8.56
N GLN A 44 13.01 23.95 9.73
CA GLN A 44 14.23 24.25 10.51
C GLN A 44 15.50 23.88 9.70
N PHE A 45 15.48 22.76 8.97
CA PHE A 45 16.61 22.42 8.08
C PHE A 45 16.82 23.48 6.99
N LEU A 46 15.77 23.98 6.37
CA LEU A 46 15.87 25.04 5.36
C LEU A 46 16.42 26.37 5.94
N HIS A 47 16.24 26.60 7.23
CA HIS A 47 16.82 27.76 7.94
C HIS A 47 18.22 27.48 8.52
N GLY A 48 18.86 26.38 8.13
CA GLY A 48 20.23 26.05 8.52
C GLY A 48 20.36 25.31 9.85
N ASN A 49 19.27 24.96 10.50
CA ASN A 49 19.30 24.10 11.70
C ASN A 49 19.13 22.63 11.29
N PHE A 50 20.26 21.94 11.09
CA PHE A 50 20.30 20.53 10.65
C PHE A 50 20.21 19.52 11.81
N ALA A 51 19.85 19.95 13.02
CA ALA A 51 19.66 19.05 14.14
C ALA A 51 18.34 18.27 13.97
N LEU A 52 18.43 16.98 13.62
CA LEU A 52 17.33 16.06 13.75
C LEU A 52 17.34 15.53 15.19
N PRO A 53 16.34 15.84 16.02
CA PRO A 53 16.30 15.27 17.36
C PRO A 53 16.11 13.76 17.28
N MET A 54 17.01 13.00 17.88
CA MET A 54 16.88 11.54 18.01
C MET A 54 15.78 11.19 18.99
N VAL A 55 15.60 12.00 20.02
CA VAL A 55 14.56 11.94 21.03
C VAL A 55 13.89 13.30 21.11
N ASP A 56 12.55 13.32 21.08
CA ASP A 56 11.77 14.55 21.17
C ASP A 56 10.68 14.38 22.24
N PHE A 57 10.70 15.23 23.27
CA PHE A 57 9.74 15.19 24.37
C PHE A 57 8.33 15.59 23.93
N SER A 58 8.15 16.27 22.80
CA SER A 58 6.85 16.55 22.20
C SER A 58 6.24 15.34 21.50
N VAL A 59 7.03 14.29 21.26
CA VAL A 59 6.60 13.04 20.61
C VAL A 59 6.51 11.95 21.67
N GLY A 60 5.29 11.53 22.02
CA GLY A 60 5.04 10.36 22.89
C GLY A 60 5.75 10.39 24.25
N GLN A 61 5.98 11.59 24.83
CA GLN A 61 6.67 11.78 26.12
C GLN A 61 8.18 11.46 26.08
N GLY A 62 8.85 11.71 24.94
CA GLY A 62 10.30 11.53 24.83
C GLY A 62 10.72 10.21 24.20
N PHE A 63 9.93 9.69 23.28
CA PHE A 63 10.30 8.51 22.51
C PHE A 63 11.33 8.81 21.42
N ASP A 64 12.00 7.76 20.95
CA ASP A 64 12.81 7.78 19.74
C ASP A 64 11.97 8.20 18.53
N VAL A 65 12.43 9.23 17.84
CA VAL A 65 11.71 9.87 16.74
C VAL A 65 11.55 8.90 15.56
N ILE A 66 12.64 8.26 15.12
CA ILE A 66 12.61 7.40 13.94
C ILE A 66 11.78 6.15 14.22
N GLY A 67 12.00 5.50 15.35
CA GLY A 67 11.26 4.30 15.75
C GLY A 67 9.76 4.54 15.91
N THR A 68 9.39 5.70 16.47
CA THR A 68 7.98 6.05 16.69
C THR A 68 7.31 6.57 15.44
N LEU A 69 7.95 7.49 14.69
CA LEU A 69 7.34 8.20 13.59
C LEU A 69 7.52 7.53 12.22
N ASN A 70 8.33 6.47 12.10
CA ASN A 70 8.43 5.75 10.83
C ASN A 70 7.07 5.17 10.40
N TYR A 71 6.27 4.65 11.34
CA TYR A 71 4.90 4.24 11.04
C TYR A 71 4.07 5.37 10.42
N TYR A 72 4.33 6.61 10.81
CA TYR A 72 3.67 7.82 10.32
C TYR A 72 4.42 8.48 9.16
N GLY A 73 5.43 7.81 8.59
CA GLY A 73 6.11 8.21 7.36
C GLY A 73 7.14 9.32 7.53
N VAL A 74 7.91 9.31 8.61
CA VAL A 74 9.05 10.25 8.78
C VAL A 74 10.06 10.13 7.63
N GLY A 75 10.23 8.93 7.07
CA GLY A 75 11.08 8.66 5.91
C GLY A 75 10.34 8.69 4.56
N ASP A 76 9.06 9.09 4.52
CA ASP A 76 8.27 9.10 3.28
C ASP A 76 8.60 10.31 2.41
N PRO A 77 9.14 10.11 1.18
CA PRO A 77 9.45 11.23 0.28
C PRO A 77 8.25 12.14 -0.03
N VAL A 78 7.02 11.61 -0.01
CA VAL A 78 5.81 12.42 -0.25
C VAL A 78 5.60 13.44 0.87
N ASN A 79 6.00 13.11 2.10
CA ASN A 79 5.90 14.02 3.23
C ASN A 79 6.88 15.20 3.16
N LEU A 80 7.93 15.13 2.32
CA LEU A 80 8.81 16.28 2.07
C LEU A 80 8.05 17.46 1.46
N LEU A 81 6.95 17.19 0.76
CA LEU A 81 6.11 18.24 0.18
C LEU A 81 5.39 19.12 1.22
N THR A 82 5.33 18.68 2.47
CA THR A 82 4.73 19.46 3.57
C THR A 82 5.39 20.82 3.76
N VAL A 83 6.67 20.93 3.46
CA VAL A 83 7.48 22.15 3.62
C VAL A 83 6.93 23.34 2.83
N PHE A 84 6.26 23.10 1.71
CA PHE A 84 5.74 24.14 0.83
C PHE A 84 4.43 24.79 1.32
N PHE A 85 3.81 24.24 2.36
CA PHE A 85 2.53 24.76 2.86
C PHE A 85 2.71 25.73 4.03
N ALA A 86 2.04 26.90 3.97
CA ALA A 86 2.03 27.87 5.05
C ALA A 86 1.20 27.39 6.26
N ASP A 87 1.35 28.04 7.41
CA ASP A 87 0.70 27.61 8.67
C ASP A 87 -0.84 27.70 8.62
N ASN A 88 -1.37 28.62 7.82
CA ASN A 88 -2.81 28.78 7.59
C ASN A 88 -3.40 27.83 6.55
N HIS A 89 -2.59 26.93 5.96
CA HIS A 89 -3.01 25.99 4.89
C HIS A 89 -2.74 24.52 5.24
N LEU A 90 -2.76 24.17 6.53
CA LEU A 90 -2.42 22.81 6.96
C LEU A 90 -3.50 21.76 6.60
N ASP A 91 -4.78 22.15 6.61
CA ASP A 91 -5.85 21.27 6.13
C ASP A 91 -5.75 21.00 4.63
N GLN A 92 -5.42 22.03 3.85
CA GLN A 92 -5.17 21.89 2.42
C GLN A 92 -3.96 21.01 2.16
N MET A 93 -2.89 21.13 2.97
CA MET A 93 -1.74 20.22 2.93
C MET A 93 -2.17 18.77 3.14
N TYR A 94 -2.97 18.50 4.17
CA TYR A 94 -3.45 17.16 4.47
C TYR A 94 -4.25 16.56 3.30
N MET A 95 -5.22 17.31 2.77
CA MET A 95 -6.01 16.91 1.61
C MET A 95 -5.16 16.71 0.36
N PHE A 96 -4.21 17.64 0.10
CA PHE A 96 -3.29 17.53 -1.01
C PHE A 96 -2.46 16.24 -0.95
N LEU A 97 -1.88 15.91 0.20
CA LEU A 97 -1.05 14.73 0.37
C LEU A 97 -1.83 13.42 0.14
N ILE A 98 -3.11 13.38 0.50
CA ILE A 98 -3.99 12.24 0.21
C ILE A 98 -4.21 12.12 -1.29
N LEU A 99 -4.70 13.18 -1.94
CA LEU A 99 -5.00 13.18 -3.37
C LEU A 99 -3.74 12.93 -4.20
N PHE A 100 -2.61 13.47 -3.78
CA PHE A 100 -1.34 13.26 -4.46
C PHE A 100 -0.88 11.80 -4.39
N ARG A 101 -1.01 11.13 -3.22
CA ARG A 101 -0.74 9.68 -3.11
C ARG A 101 -1.69 8.85 -3.97
N MET A 102 -2.97 9.20 -4.01
CA MET A 102 -3.93 8.54 -4.90
C MET A 102 -3.51 8.70 -6.37
N TYR A 103 -3.14 9.90 -6.78
CA TYR A 103 -2.64 10.16 -8.14
C TYR A 103 -1.39 9.34 -8.46
N LEU A 104 -0.40 9.35 -7.57
CA LEU A 104 0.82 8.55 -7.73
C LEU A 104 0.51 7.05 -7.79
N SER A 105 -0.45 6.56 -7.00
CA SER A 105 -0.88 5.15 -7.05
C SER A 105 -1.45 4.78 -8.43
N GLY A 106 -2.18 5.68 -9.07
CA GLY A 106 -2.65 5.51 -10.45
C GLY A 106 -1.52 5.50 -11.48
N LEU A 107 -0.52 6.36 -11.30
CA LEU A 107 0.66 6.39 -12.17
C LEU A 107 1.50 5.10 -12.02
N THR A 108 1.73 4.65 -10.80
CA THR A 108 2.51 3.43 -10.54
C THR A 108 1.79 2.18 -11.03
N PHE A 109 0.45 2.12 -10.90
CA PHE A 109 -0.37 1.08 -11.51
C PHE A 109 -0.22 1.06 -13.04
N SER A 110 -0.34 2.22 -13.68
CA SER A 110 -0.17 2.35 -15.15
C SER A 110 1.23 1.94 -15.59
N TYR A 111 2.25 2.27 -14.79
CA TYR A 111 3.63 1.87 -15.04
C TYR A 111 3.82 0.35 -14.92
N TYR A 112 3.21 -0.27 -13.91
CA TYR A 112 3.18 -1.74 -13.80
C TYR A 112 2.53 -2.37 -15.02
N CYS A 113 1.36 -1.90 -15.43
CA CYS A 113 0.66 -2.41 -16.62
C CYS A 113 1.55 -2.37 -17.86
N SER A 114 2.22 -1.24 -18.11
CA SER A 114 3.19 -1.09 -19.22
C SER A 114 4.35 -2.07 -19.11
N THR A 115 4.89 -2.27 -17.90
CA THR A 115 6.00 -3.21 -17.65
C THR A 115 5.56 -4.66 -17.84
N ALA A 116 4.33 -5.00 -17.46
CA ALA A 116 3.73 -6.32 -17.63
C ALA A 116 3.24 -6.60 -19.06
N GLY A 117 3.38 -5.64 -19.99
CA GLY A 117 3.00 -5.80 -21.40
C GLY A 117 1.55 -5.45 -21.72
N ILE A 118 0.81 -4.85 -20.79
CA ILE A 118 -0.56 -4.37 -21.01
C ILE A 118 -0.47 -2.98 -21.66
N GLN A 119 -0.77 -2.90 -22.96
CA GLN A 119 -0.55 -1.68 -23.78
C GLN A 119 -1.84 -0.94 -24.14
N ARG A 120 -3.02 -1.56 -23.95
CA ARG A 120 -4.30 -0.95 -24.32
C ARG A 120 -4.62 0.21 -23.36
N LYS A 121 -4.43 1.44 -23.84
CA LYS A 121 -4.57 2.67 -23.04
C LYS A 121 -5.91 2.77 -22.28
N ALA A 122 -7.03 2.43 -22.93
CA ALA A 122 -8.35 2.45 -22.29
C ALA A 122 -8.43 1.48 -21.11
N SER A 123 -7.91 0.25 -21.27
CA SER A 123 -7.89 -0.75 -20.19
C SER A 123 -7.02 -0.31 -19.03
N VAL A 124 -5.83 0.23 -19.30
CA VAL A 124 -4.92 0.76 -18.25
C VAL A 124 -5.57 1.92 -17.51
N LEU A 125 -6.25 2.82 -18.23
CA LEU A 125 -6.96 3.94 -17.61
C LEU A 125 -8.11 3.47 -16.72
N CYS A 126 -8.97 2.57 -17.22
CA CYS A 126 -10.08 2.02 -16.43
C CYS A 126 -9.57 1.28 -15.19
N GLY A 127 -8.55 0.42 -15.32
CA GLY A 127 -7.95 -0.28 -14.20
C GLY A 127 -7.34 0.69 -13.18
N SER A 128 -6.61 1.70 -13.64
CA SER A 128 -6.04 2.74 -12.77
C SER A 128 -7.14 3.46 -11.95
N TRP A 129 -8.29 3.75 -12.55
CA TRP A 129 -9.42 4.35 -11.86
C TRP A 129 -10.05 3.41 -10.84
N LEU A 130 -10.29 2.15 -11.20
CA LEU A 130 -10.81 1.14 -10.28
C LEU A 130 -9.87 0.96 -9.08
N TYR A 131 -8.57 0.97 -9.31
CA TYR A 131 -7.57 0.86 -8.25
C TYR A 131 -7.59 2.08 -7.31
N VAL A 132 -7.51 3.28 -7.88
CA VAL A 132 -7.35 4.53 -7.10
C VAL A 132 -8.63 4.90 -6.34
N PHE A 133 -9.81 4.59 -6.89
CA PHE A 133 -11.10 4.91 -6.26
C PHE A 133 -11.77 3.70 -5.61
N CYS A 134 -11.00 2.67 -5.23
CA CYS A 134 -11.50 1.56 -4.43
C CYS A 134 -11.81 1.98 -2.99
N SER A 135 -12.57 1.16 -2.27
CA SER A 135 -12.95 1.42 -0.87
C SER A 135 -11.75 1.65 0.04
N PHE A 136 -10.67 0.92 -0.17
CA PHE A 136 -9.47 1.08 0.63
C PHE A 136 -8.90 2.50 0.53
N ALA A 137 -8.87 3.08 -0.67
CA ALA A 137 -8.40 4.45 -0.88
C ALA A 137 -9.36 5.48 -0.31
N LEU A 138 -10.67 5.37 -0.65
CA LEU A 138 -11.66 6.37 -0.29
C LEU A 138 -12.01 6.40 1.20
N ILE A 139 -11.90 5.27 1.89
CA ILE A 139 -12.24 5.18 3.32
C ILE A 139 -10.99 5.02 4.17
N GLY A 140 -10.16 4.01 3.87
CA GLY A 140 -8.94 3.76 4.60
C GLY A 140 -7.91 4.87 4.42
N GLY A 141 -7.63 5.24 3.16
CA GLY A 141 -6.65 6.26 2.81
C GLY A 141 -7.02 7.68 3.26
N MET A 142 -8.32 8.04 3.24
CA MET A 142 -8.75 9.34 3.77
C MET A 142 -8.66 9.41 5.29
N LYS A 143 -8.92 8.30 5.99
CA LYS A 143 -8.77 8.24 7.46
C LYS A 143 -7.31 8.21 7.90
N HIS A 144 -6.49 7.52 7.15
CA HIS A 144 -5.09 7.23 7.45
C HIS A 144 -4.26 7.47 6.16
N PRO A 145 -3.79 8.68 5.89
CA PRO A 145 -3.13 9.03 4.62
C PRO A 145 -2.01 8.08 4.22
N LEU A 146 -1.27 7.57 5.22
CA LEU A 146 -0.13 6.67 4.99
C LEU A 146 -0.54 5.25 4.59
N PHE A 147 -1.82 4.88 4.71
CA PHE A 147 -2.32 3.61 4.18
C PHE A 147 -2.24 3.58 2.65
N LEU A 148 -2.30 4.74 2.00
CA LEU A 148 -2.10 4.87 0.56
C LEU A 148 -0.69 4.50 0.10
N ASN A 149 0.30 4.49 1.01
CA ASN A 149 1.64 4.04 0.67
C ASN A 149 1.67 2.56 0.28
N GLY A 150 0.82 1.71 0.89
CA GLY A 150 0.63 0.34 0.45
C GLY A 150 0.25 0.26 -1.03
N MET A 151 -0.72 1.09 -1.43
CA MET A 151 -1.20 1.18 -2.82
C MET A 151 -0.17 1.81 -3.76
N LEU A 152 0.55 2.82 -3.30
CA LEU A 152 1.56 3.52 -4.10
C LEU A 152 2.73 2.60 -4.45
N TYR A 153 3.24 1.86 -3.47
CA TYR A 153 4.46 1.08 -3.65
C TYR A 153 4.23 -0.34 -4.16
N LEU A 154 3.06 -0.96 -3.96
CA LEU A 154 2.78 -2.29 -4.49
C LEU A 154 3.03 -2.39 -6.00
N PRO A 155 2.46 -1.52 -6.86
CA PRO A 155 2.69 -1.62 -8.30
C PRO A 155 4.15 -1.42 -8.69
N LEU A 156 4.91 -0.56 -7.98
CA LEU A 156 6.35 -0.36 -8.23
C LEU A 156 7.15 -1.62 -7.92
N LEU A 157 6.87 -2.27 -6.81
CA LEU A 157 7.51 -3.52 -6.42
C LEU A 157 7.20 -4.65 -7.42
N LEU A 158 5.95 -4.74 -7.88
CA LEU A 158 5.55 -5.71 -8.89
C LEU A 158 6.18 -5.41 -10.26
N ALA A 159 6.26 -4.14 -10.67
CA ALA A 159 6.96 -3.73 -11.87
C ALA A 159 8.47 -4.04 -11.79
N GLY A 160 9.07 -3.81 -10.63
CA GLY A 160 10.46 -4.21 -10.36
C GLY A 160 10.67 -5.72 -10.47
N THR A 161 9.75 -6.50 -9.90
CA THR A 161 9.72 -7.97 -10.02
C THR A 161 9.63 -8.41 -11.47
N GLU A 162 8.72 -7.84 -12.27
CA GLU A 162 8.61 -8.13 -13.70
C GLU A 162 9.91 -7.81 -14.46
N LYS A 163 10.55 -6.67 -14.17
CA LYS A 163 11.84 -6.35 -14.79
C LYS A 163 12.91 -7.40 -14.51
N VAL A 164 12.99 -7.92 -13.29
CA VAL A 164 13.92 -9.00 -12.96
C VAL A 164 13.56 -10.30 -13.69
N LEU A 165 12.28 -10.66 -13.75
CA LEU A 165 11.80 -11.81 -14.53
C LEU A 165 12.11 -11.68 -16.02
N GLN A 166 12.05 -10.47 -16.57
CA GLN A 166 12.45 -10.12 -17.94
C GLN A 166 13.98 -10.01 -18.13
N LYS A 167 14.78 -10.48 -17.15
CA LYS A 167 16.25 -10.45 -17.16
C LYS A 167 16.87 -9.04 -17.19
N LYS A 168 16.13 -8.01 -16.78
CA LYS A 168 16.63 -6.65 -16.61
C LYS A 168 17.36 -6.48 -15.27
N SER A 169 17.91 -5.29 -15.05
CA SER A 169 18.64 -4.96 -13.82
C SER A 169 17.74 -5.01 -12.57
N ILE A 170 18.33 -5.41 -11.43
CA ILE A 170 17.67 -5.39 -10.12
C ILE A 170 17.52 -3.98 -9.53
N ARG A 171 18.21 -2.97 -10.08
CA ARG A 171 18.30 -1.61 -9.52
C ARG A 171 16.94 -0.98 -9.24
N PHE A 172 16.01 -1.10 -10.19
CA PHE A 172 14.68 -0.52 -10.03
C PHE A 172 13.92 -1.15 -8.85
N LEU A 173 13.99 -2.47 -8.70
CA LEU A 173 13.40 -3.17 -7.57
C LEU A 173 14.04 -2.74 -6.26
N SER A 174 15.38 -2.66 -6.19
CA SER A 174 16.11 -2.23 -4.98
C SER A 174 15.70 -0.82 -4.54
N VAL A 175 15.61 0.13 -5.47
CA VAL A 175 15.15 1.50 -5.14
C VAL A 175 13.68 1.50 -4.67
N SER A 176 12.82 0.73 -5.34
CA SER A 176 11.40 0.61 -4.93
C SER A 176 11.26 0.02 -3.53
N VAL A 177 12.08 -0.98 -3.17
CA VAL A 177 12.14 -1.58 -1.84
C VAL A 177 12.59 -0.55 -0.81
N ALA A 178 13.67 0.18 -1.08
CA ALA A 178 14.17 1.23 -0.17
C ALA A 178 13.09 2.27 0.12
N LEU A 179 12.49 2.85 -0.92
CA LEU A 179 11.44 3.87 -0.80
C LEU A 179 10.22 3.36 -0.03
N ALA A 180 9.77 2.13 -0.31
CA ALA A 180 8.61 1.55 0.36
C ALA A 180 8.87 1.31 1.85
N PHE A 181 10.03 0.79 2.24
CA PHE A 181 10.42 0.61 3.64
C PHE A 181 10.57 1.93 4.39
N MET A 182 11.28 2.89 3.80
CA MET A 182 11.47 4.21 4.40
C MET A 182 10.15 4.94 4.60
N SER A 183 9.19 4.74 3.68
CA SER A 183 7.88 5.37 3.76
C SER A 183 6.97 4.78 4.84
N ASN A 184 6.92 3.46 4.97
CA ASN A 184 6.12 2.78 5.99
C ASN A 184 6.45 1.28 6.05
N TYR A 185 7.11 0.86 7.13
CA TYR A 185 7.53 -0.54 7.32
C TYR A 185 6.35 -1.51 7.40
N TYR A 186 5.21 -1.07 7.98
CA TYR A 186 4.04 -1.91 8.18
C TYR A 186 3.39 -2.33 6.84
N PHE A 187 3.15 -1.36 5.95
CA PHE A 187 2.63 -1.68 4.62
C PHE A 187 3.67 -2.35 3.74
N MET A 188 4.96 -2.09 3.97
CA MET A 188 6.01 -2.80 3.26
C MET A 188 6.03 -4.29 3.61
N TYR A 189 5.80 -4.66 4.87
CA TYR A 189 5.63 -6.06 5.27
C TYR A 189 4.50 -6.74 4.47
N MET A 190 3.33 -6.12 4.38
CA MET A 190 2.20 -6.63 3.57
C MET A 190 2.57 -6.74 2.09
N ASN A 191 3.21 -5.72 1.55
CA ASN A 191 3.67 -5.71 0.16
C ASN A 191 4.71 -6.79 -0.12
N THR A 192 5.57 -7.13 0.86
CA THR A 192 6.52 -8.24 0.74
C THR A 192 5.80 -9.56 0.51
N ILE A 193 4.77 -9.85 1.29
CA ILE A 193 3.97 -11.08 1.16
C ILE A 193 3.24 -11.08 -0.19
N LEU A 194 2.60 -9.96 -0.57
CA LEU A 194 1.92 -9.85 -1.87
C LEU A 194 2.89 -10.02 -3.05
N CYS A 195 4.10 -9.48 -2.98
CA CYS A 195 5.14 -9.71 -3.97
C CYS A 195 5.61 -11.17 -4.01
N GLY A 196 5.70 -11.82 -2.85
CA GLY A 196 6.00 -13.25 -2.75
C GLY A 196 4.94 -14.11 -3.43
N ILE A 197 3.66 -13.86 -3.14
CA ILE A 197 2.52 -14.52 -3.81
C ILE A 197 2.59 -14.29 -5.32
N TYR A 198 2.78 -13.05 -5.75
CA TYR A 198 2.91 -12.70 -7.16
C TYR A 198 4.05 -13.47 -7.83
N LEU A 199 5.24 -13.48 -7.24
CA LEU A 199 6.40 -14.20 -7.75
C LEU A 199 6.12 -15.70 -7.87
N CYS A 200 5.50 -16.32 -6.86
CA CYS A 200 5.12 -17.73 -6.90
C CYS A 200 4.17 -18.03 -8.06
N VAL A 201 3.13 -17.21 -8.26
CA VAL A 201 2.17 -17.38 -9.37
C VAL A 201 2.88 -17.24 -10.73
N ARG A 202 3.79 -16.26 -10.86
CA ARG A 202 4.56 -16.05 -12.10
C ARG A 202 5.52 -17.19 -12.37
N LEU A 203 6.26 -17.67 -11.38
CA LEU A 203 7.21 -18.79 -11.53
C LEU A 203 6.47 -20.12 -11.81
N PHE A 204 5.35 -20.36 -11.13
CA PHE A 204 4.53 -21.55 -11.38
C PHE A 204 4.08 -21.62 -12.84
N GLY A 205 3.64 -20.51 -13.42
CA GLY A 205 3.27 -20.45 -14.84
C GLY A 205 4.42 -20.71 -15.82
N HIS A 206 5.68 -20.56 -15.39
CA HIS A 206 6.87 -20.78 -16.22
C HIS A 206 7.73 -21.97 -15.80
N TYR A 207 7.29 -22.76 -14.82
CA TYR A 207 8.08 -23.85 -14.23
C TYR A 207 8.65 -24.81 -15.27
N ARG A 208 7.83 -25.24 -16.25
CA ARG A 208 8.25 -26.18 -17.30
C ARG A 208 9.29 -25.60 -18.27
N GLU A 209 9.32 -24.29 -18.44
CA GLU A 209 10.24 -23.61 -19.37
C GLU A 209 11.57 -23.22 -18.72
N TYR A 210 11.54 -22.91 -17.41
CA TYR A 210 12.71 -22.33 -16.75
C TYR A 210 13.68 -23.38 -16.18
N GLY A 211 13.20 -24.51 -15.76
CA GLY A 211 13.97 -25.47 -14.99
C GLY A 211 14.41 -24.93 -13.62
N ILE A 212 14.77 -25.81 -12.73
CA ILE A 212 15.06 -25.46 -11.32
C ILE A 212 16.22 -24.47 -11.16
N ARG A 213 17.30 -24.64 -11.93
CA ARG A 213 18.49 -23.76 -11.86
C ARG A 213 18.15 -22.31 -12.16
N LYS A 214 17.34 -22.08 -13.19
CA LYS A 214 16.93 -20.72 -13.58
C LYS A 214 15.98 -20.09 -12.55
N ILE A 215 15.07 -20.89 -11.99
CA ILE A 215 14.18 -20.46 -10.91
C ILE A 215 14.99 -20.02 -9.70
N LEU A 216 15.96 -20.82 -9.26
CA LEU A 216 16.86 -20.48 -8.15
C LEU A 216 17.64 -19.18 -8.41
N LEU A 217 18.17 -19.02 -9.62
CA LEU A 217 18.86 -17.77 -9.99
C LEU A 217 17.95 -16.54 -9.94
N LEU A 218 16.68 -16.69 -10.34
CA LEU A 218 15.71 -15.60 -10.25
C LEU A 218 15.38 -15.26 -8.79
N ILE A 219 15.17 -16.26 -7.95
CA ILE A 219 14.93 -16.08 -6.50
C ILE A 219 16.13 -15.39 -5.85
N LEU A 220 17.35 -15.82 -6.17
CA LEU A 220 18.58 -15.18 -5.64
C LEU A 220 18.70 -13.71 -6.09
N LYS A 221 18.36 -13.39 -7.35
CA LYS A 221 18.33 -12.00 -7.84
C LYS A 221 17.27 -11.17 -7.11
N MET A 222 16.10 -11.74 -6.85
CA MET A 222 15.07 -11.08 -6.05
C MET A 222 15.57 -10.81 -4.63
N ALA A 223 16.12 -11.82 -3.96
CA ALA A 223 16.69 -11.67 -2.63
C ALA A 223 17.80 -10.59 -2.60
N ALA A 224 18.70 -10.60 -3.57
CA ALA A 224 19.71 -9.57 -3.70
C ALA A 224 19.11 -8.17 -3.87
N ALA A 225 18.07 -8.02 -4.69
CA ALA A 225 17.38 -6.74 -4.86
C ALA A 225 16.77 -6.22 -3.54
N TRP A 226 16.17 -7.12 -2.75
CA TRP A 226 15.60 -6.79 -1.44
C TRP A 226 16.68 -6.39 -0.44
N ILE A 227 17.78 -7.16 -0.35
CA ILE A 227 18.94 -6.84 0.52
C ILE A 227 19.52 -5.47 0.15
N TRP A 228 19.78 -5.21 -1.12
CA TRP A 228 20.26 -3.92 -1.58
C TRP A 228 19.27 -2.78 -1.27
N GLY A 229 17.97 -3.02 -1.41
CA GLY A 229 16.95 -2.04 -1.05
C GLY A 229 16.94 -1.72 0.45
N ILE A 230 17.06 -2.73 1.30
CA ILE A 230 17.18 -2.54 2.76
C ILE A 230 18.46 -1.77 3.10
N CYS A 231 19.60 -2.11 2.48
CA CYS A 231 20.85 -1.39 2.68
C CYS A 231 20.74 0.09 2.27
N LEU A 232 20.11 0.39 1.14
CA LEU A 232 19.90 1.77 0.68
C LEU A 232 19.04 2.60 1.65
N GLY A 233 18.05 2.00 2.29
CA GLY A 233 17.18 2.65 3.26
C GLY A 233 17.62 2.48 4.71
N ALA A 234 18.78 1.91 4.97
CA ALA A 234 19.22 1.47 6.31
C ALA A 234 19.16 2.57 7.37
N VAL A 235 19.39 3.81 6.99
CA VAL A 235 19.36 4.97 7.89
C VAL A 235 18.02 5.15 8.61
N ILE A 236 16.92 4.77 7.98
CA ILE A 236 15.56 4.78 8.56
C ILE A 236 15.16 3.37 9.02
N ILE A 237 15.51 2.35 8.24
CA ILE A 237 15.02 0.98 8.46
C ILE A 237 15.65 0.38 9.72
N LEU A 238 16.97 0.52 9.95
CA LEU A 238 17.62 -0.10 11.09
C LEU A 238 17.12 0.43 12.44
N PRO A 239 17.00 1.75 12.67
CA PRO A 239 16.40 2.27 13.90
C PRO A 239 14.97 1.80 14.09
N SER A 240 14.18 1.73 13.01
CA SER A 240 12.77 1.26 13.07
C SER A 240 12.68 -0.21 13.47
N VAL A 241 13.53 -1.07 12.91
CA VAL A 241 13.61 -2.50 13.28
C VAL A 241 14.06 -2.64 14.72
N TYR A 242 15.08 -1.89 15.14
CA TYR A 242 15.54 -1.90 16.52
C TYR A 242 14.43 -1.52 17.51
N ALA A 243 13.70 -0.42 17.23
CA ALA A 243 12.59 0.02 18.06
C ALA A 243 11.45 -1.00 18.08
N PHE A 244 11.16 -1.66 16.94
CA PHE A 244 10.15 -2.71 16.88
C PHE A 244 10.51 -3.93 17.73
N LEU A 245 11.75 -4.40 17.66
CA LEU A 245 12.22 -5.56 18.42
C LEU A 245 12.25 -5.33 19.95
N HIS A 246 12.36 -4.07 20.37
CA HIS A 246 12.37 -3.69 21.80
C HIS A 246 11.03 -3.12 22.27
N ASN A 247 9.97 -3.27 21.48
CA ASN A 247 8.65 -2.78 21.84
C ASN A 247 7.87 -3.84 22.63
N ALA A 248 7.45 -3.51 23.85
CA ALA A 248 6.67 -4.39 24.71
C ALA A 248 5.36 -4.90 24.07
N ARG A 249 4.85 -4.26 23.03
CA ARG A 249 3.66 -4.74 22.29
C ARG A 249 3.91 -6.02 21.49
N VAL A 250 5.16 -6.37 21.22
CA VAL A 250 5.52 -7.64 20.55
C VAL A 250 5.27 -8.82 21.46
N ASP A 251 5.40 -8.60 22.79
CA ASP A 251 5.23 -9.64 23.82
C ASP A 251 3.77 -9.81 24.28
N THR A 252 2.82 -8.97 23.79
CA THR A 252 1.41 -9.12 24.15
C THR A 252 0.82 -10.38 23.55
N ALA A 253 0.05 -11.10 24.38
CA ALA A 253 -0.58 -12.36 24.04
C ALA A 253 -1.29 -12.29 22.67
N VAL A 254 -0.93 -13.21 21.80
CA VAL A 254 -1.54 -13.40 20.49
C VAL A 254 -2.99 -13.83 20.70
N GLU A 255 -3.96 -12.99 20.33
CA GLU A 255 -5.37 -13.40 20.31
C GLU A 255 -5.54 -14.70 19.52
N GLU A 256 -6.22 -15.68 20.11
CA GLU A 256 -6.58 -16.89 19.39
C GLU A 256 -7.48 -16.51 18.20
N ALA A 257 -6.98 -16.74 17.00
CA ALA A 257 -7.76 -16.46 15.80
C ALA A 257 -8.87 -17.50 15.65
N GLN A 258 -10.11 -17.05 15.55
CA GLN A 258 -11.20 -17.90 15.13
C GLN A 258 -10.89 -18.51 13.76
N ASN A 259 -11.29 -19.76 13.52
CA ASN A 259 -11.06 -20.44 12.24
C ASN A 259 -11.83 -19.78 11.07
N PHE A 260 -12.97 -19.17 11.38
CA PHE A 260 -13.84 -18.52 10.40
C PHE A 260 -14.31 -17.15 10.89
N TYR A 261 -14.56 -16.24 9.95
CA TYR A 261 -15.21 -14.97 10.24
C TYR A 261 -16.72 -15.16 10.51
N SER A 262 -17.35 -14.13 11.04
CA SER A 262 -18.81 -14.10 11.17
C SER A 262 -19.50 -14.08 9.80
N ILE A 263 -20.72 -14.56 9.74
CA ILE A 263 -21.56 -14.53 8.51
C ILE A 263 -21.73 -13.07 8.01
N ALA A 264 -21.82 -12.12 8.93
CA ALA A 264 -21.91 -10.70 8.58
C ALA A 264 -20.64 -10.20 7.85
N HIS A 265 -19.47 -10.70 8.18
CA HIS A 265 -18.22 -10.39 7.47
C HIS A 265 -18.25 -10.93 6.03
N TYR A 266 -18.64 -12.20 5.84
CA TYR A 266 -18.73 -12.78 4.49
C TYR A 266 -19.77 -12.05 3.62
N ARG A 267 -20.92 -11.67 4.19
CA ARG A 267 -21.91 -10.85 3.49
C ARG A 267 -21.30 -9.51 3.02
N LYS A 268 -20.54 -8.83 3.86
CA LYS A 268 -19.84 -7.58 3.50
C LYS A 268 -18.80 -7.80 2.41
N MET A 269 -18.08 -8.91 2.43
CA MET A 269 -17.14 -9.25 1.38
C MET A 269 -17.82 -9.40 0.01
N ILE A 270 -18.96 -10.10 -0.04
CA ILE A 270 -19.75 -10.24 -1.28
C ILE A 270 -20.23 -8.87 -1.74
N LEU A 271 -20.81 -8.06 -0.85
CA LEU A 271 -21.28 -6.71 -1.17
C LEU A 271 -20.16 -5.79 -1.67
N GLY A 272 -18.90 -6.00 -1.23
CA GLY A 272 -17.74 -5.26 -1.70
C GLY A 272 -17.47 -5.36 -3.20
N PHE A 273 -17.95 -6.40 -3.88
CA PHE A 273 -17.88 -6.50 -5.34
C PHE A 273 -18.93 -5.63 -6.06
N PHE A 274 -19.97 -5.20 -5.37
CA PHE A 274 -21.06 -4.42 -5.95
C PHE A 274 -21.00 -2.93 -5.62
N GLN A 275 -20.31 -2.56 -4.54
CA GLN A 275 -20.27 -1.19 -4.05
C GLN A 275 -18.86 -0.78 -3.59
N THR A 276 -18.55 0.49 -3.75
CA THR A 276 -17.26 1.08 -3.35
C THR A 276 -17.25 1.45 -1.87
N LEU A 277 -18.39 1.77 -1.27
CA LEU A 277 -18.49 2.22 0.11
C LEU A 277 -18.99 1.06 0.99
N PRO A 278 -18.11 0.40 1.77
CA PRO A 278 -18.56 -0.57 2.77
C PRO A 278 -19.27 0.15 3.93
N MET A 279 -20.30 -0.46 4.42
CA MET A 279 -21.15 0.12 5.47
C MET A 279 -20.43 0.37 6.80
N THR A 280 -19.29 -0.28 7.07
CA THR A 280 -18.50 -0.09 8.30
C THR A 280 -17.05 -0.53 8.07
N ASN A 281 -16.08 0.17 8.67
CA ASN A 281 -14.64 -0.18 8.69
C ASN A 281 -14.07 -0.61 7.34
N GLY A 282 -14.13 0.28 6.34
CA GLY A 282 -13.82 0.02 4.95
C GLY A 282 -12.43 -0.51 4.60
N TRP A 283 -11.50 -0.45 5.54
CA TRP A 283 -10.13 -0.94 5.36
C TRP A 283 -9.98 -2.45 5.65
N THR A 284 -10.99 -3.11 6.22
CA THR A 284 -10.95 -4.53 6.54
C THR A 284 -11.67 -5.40 5.52
N VAL A 285 -12.38 -4.77 4.56
CA VAL A 285 -13.12 -5.44 3.51
C VAL A 285 -12.78 -4.78 2.18
N HIS A 286 -12.54 -5.59 1.13
CA HIS A 286 -12.31 -5.05 -0.20
C HIS A 286 -13.58 -4.40 -0.76
N GLY A 287 -13.40 -3.42 -1.63
CA GLY A 287 -14.48 -2.79 -2.36
C GLY A 287 -13.94 -2.21 -3.66
N THR A 288 -14.32 -2.83 -4.78
CA THR A 288 -13.82 -2.46 -6.12
C THR A 288 -14.91 -1.93 -7.04
N ALA A 289 -16.10 -1.74 -6.52
CA ALA A 289 -17.29 -1.42 -7.29
C ALA A 289 -17.63 -2.49 -8.36
N ILE A 290 -18.74 -2.26 -9.07
CA ILE A 290 -19.26 -3.17 -10.10
C ILE A 290 -18.27 -3.39 -11.26
N GLY A 291 -17.38 -2.43 -11.50
CA GLY A 291 -16.35 -2.55 -12.53
C GLY A 291 -15.33 -3.66 -12.23
N GLY A 292 -14.92 -3.79 -10.96
CA GLY A 292 -14.06 -4.90 -10.52
C GLY A 292 -14.76 -6.26 -10.63
N LEU A 293 -16.05 -6.34 -10.27
CA LEU A 293 -16.84 -7.55 -10.46
C LEU A 293 -16.95 -7.93 -11.95
N ALA A 294 -17.21 -6.97 -12.82
CA ALA A 294 -17.25 -7.21 -14.26
C ALA A 294 -15.92 -7.79 -14.78
N GLY A 295 -14.78 -7.23 -14.34
CA GLY A 295 -13.44 -7.75 -14.67
C GLY A 295 -13.25 -9.21 -14.22
N VAL A 296 -13.65 -9.54 -12.99
CA VAL A 296 -13.59 -10.90 -12.45
C VAL A 296 -14.49 -11.85 -13.24
N LEU A 297 -15.71 -11.47 -13.52
CA LEU A 297 -16.64 -12.29 -14.32
C LEU A 297 -16.08 -12.53 -15.74
N MET A 298 -15.56 -11.50 -16.39
CA MET A 298 -14.92 -11.63 -17.71
C MET A 298 -13.70 -12.57 -17.65
N LEU A 299 -12.88 -12.50 -16.60
CA LEU A 299 -11.75 -13.38 -16.42
C LEU A 299 -12.18 -14.87 -16.34
N PHE A 300 -13.21 -15.17 -15.55
CA PHE A 300 -13.66 -16.55 -15.33
C PHE A 300 -14.51 -17.10 -16.49
N THR A 301 -15.28 -16.27 -17.20
CA THR A 301 -16.09 -16.69 -18.36
C THR A 301 -15.27 -16.74 -19.64
N SER A 302 -14.08 -16.13 -19.67
CA SER A 302 -13.20 -16.15 -20.85
C SER A 302 -12.81 -17.59 -21.23
N LYS A 303 -13.12 -17.98 -22.47
CA LYS A 303 -12.71 -19.26 -23.08
C LYS A 303 -11.24 -19.27 -23.50
N LYS A 304 -10.56 -18.10 -23.54
CA LYS A 304 -9.16 -17.98 -23.92
C LYS A 304 -8.26 -18.60 -22.85
N ARG A 305 -7.69 -19.74 -23.15
CA ARG A 305 -6.72 -20.43 -22.28
C ARG A 305 -5.32 -19.88 -22.53
N SER A 306 -5.05 -18.67 -22.08
CA SER A 306 -3.69 -18.14 -22.04
C SER A 306 -3.06 -18.38 -20.67
N ARG A 307 -1.72 -18.36 -20.63
CA ARG A 307 -0.96 -18.49 -19.39
C ARG A 307 -1.29 -17.35 -18.42
N GLU A 308 -1.38 -16.14 -18.95
CA GLU A 308 -1.70 -14.93 -18.19
C GLU A 308 -3.08 -15.05 -17.53
N ASN A 309 -4.10 -15.52 -18.28
CA ASN A 309 -5.43 -15.75 -17.72
C ASN A 309 -5.40 -16.80 -16.59
N CYS A 310 -4.61 -17.86 -16.74
CA CYS A 310 -4.45 -18.87 -15.70
C CYS A 310 -3.78 -18.27 -14.45
N GLN A 311 -2.71 -17.50 -14.61
CA GLN A 311 -2.01 -16.82 -13.53
C GLN A 311 -2.92 -15.83 -12.80
N LEU A 312 -3.72 -15.03 -13.52
CA LEU A 312 -4.69 -14.12 -12.92
C LEU A 312 -5.77 -14.86 -12.13
N LYS A 313 -6.31 -15.97 -12.66
CA LYS A 313 -7.27 -16.82 -11.93
C LYS A 313 -6.68 -17.40 -10.65
N ILE A 314 -5.46 -17.92 -10.70
CA ILE A 314 -4.75 -18.47 -9.53
C ILE A 314 -4.54 -17.34 -8.50
N GLY A 315 -4.01 -16.20 -8.94
CA GLY A 315 -3.81 -15.04 -8.07
C GLY A 315 -5.10 -14.59 -7.38
N PHE A 316 -6.20 -14.50 -8.14
CA PHE A 316 -7.51 -14.14 -7.59
C PHE A 316 -7.99 -15.14 -6.54
N VAL A 317 -7.91 -16.45 -6.84
CA VAL A 317 -8.33 -17.50 -5.90
C VAL A 317 -7.47 -17.47 -4.64
N VAL A 318 -6.16 -17.33 -4.76
CA VAL A 318 -5.24 -17.24 -3.60
C VAL A 318 -5.59 -16.05 -2.72
N LEU A 319 -5.74 -14.85 -3.30
CA LEU A 319 -6.09 -13.67 -2.51
C LEU A 319 -7.50 -13.76 -1.92
N LEU A 320 -8.47 -14.34 -2.64
CA LEU A 320 -9.81 -14.55 -2.13
C LEU A 320 -9.81 -15.52 -0.94
N VAL A 321 -9.08 -16.62 -1.03
CA VAL A 321 -8.93 -17.58 0.10
C VAL A 321 -8.31 -16.88 1.31
N LEU A 322 -7.26 -16.09 1.12
CA LEU A 322 -6.64 -15.32 2.21
C LEU A 322 -7.60 -14.30 2.84
N LEU A 323 -8.49 -13.69 2.06
CA LEU A 323 -9.54 -12.80 2.58
C LEU A 323 -10.62 -13.55 3.35
N CYS A 324 -10.95 -14.77 2.93
CA CYS A 324 -11.99 -15.59 3.55
C CYS A 324 -11.57 -16.21 4.89
N ILE A 325 -10.27 -16.33 5.15
CA ILE A 325 -9.75 -17.04 6.33
C ILE A 325 -9.10 -16.02 7.29
N PRO A 326 -9.50 -15.97 8.59
CA PRO A 326 -8.89 -15.08 9.57
C PRO A 326 -7.37 -15.21 9.67
N PHE A 327 -6.83 -16.43 9.46
CA PHE A 327 -5.39 -16.67 9.40
C PHE A 327 -4.69 -15.79 8.35
N GLY A 328 -5.32 -15.55 7.18
CA GLY A 328 -4.80 -14.65 6.14
C GLY A 328 -4.62 -13.22 6.66
N GLY A 329 -5.63 -12.69 7.36
CA GLY A 329 -5.56 -11.37 7.99
C GLY A 329 -4.53 -11.29 9.11
N LYS A 330 -4.37 -12.37 9.89
CA LYS A 330 -3.37 -12.48 10.96
C LYS A 330 -1.95 -12.52 10.37
N MET A 331 -1.72 -13.38 9.37
CA MET A 331 -0.44 -13.49 8.66
C MET A 331 -0.01 -12.14 8.06
N MET A 332 -0.92 -11.42 7.43
CA MET A 332 -0.65 -10.10 6.83
C MET A 332 -0.40 -9.00 7.88
N ASN A 333 -0.68 -9.25 9.15
CA ASN A 333 -0.47 -8.33 10.27
C ASN A 333 0.63 -8.81 11.24
N GLY A 334 1.61 -9.54 10.76
CA GLY A 334 2.73 -10.02 11.57
C GLY A 334 2.31 -10.96 12.71
N PHE A 335 1.23 -11.71 12.52
CA PHE A 335 0.63 -12.63 13.47
C PHE A 335 0.09 -12.01 14.77
N ALA A 336 -0.05 -10.67 14.84
CA ALA A 336 -0.58 -9.99 16.01
C ALA A 336 -2.10 -10.22 16.15
N TYR A 337 -2.90 -9.50 15.39
CA TYR A 337 -4.38 -9.62 15.37
C TYR A 337 -4.91 -9.67 13.96
N VAL A 338 -6.17 -10.12 13.81
CA VAL A 338 -6.79 -10.29 12.49
C VAL A 338 -7.17 -8.94 11.89
N THR A 339 -6.61 -8.60 10.71
CA THR A 339 -6.99 -7.41 9.93
C THR A 339 -6.74 -7.62 8.44
N ASN A 340 -7.62 -7.08 7.60
CA ASN A 340 -7.50 -7.14 6.15
C ASN A 340 -7.05 -5.78 5.53
N ARG A 341 -6.15 -5.06 6.22
CA ARG A 341 -5.57 -3.80 5.71
C ARG A 341 -4.77 -3.97 4.41
N TRP A 342 -4.50 -5.20 4.00
CA TRP A 342 -3.87 -5.56 2.73
C TRP A 342 -4.85 -5.69 1.55
N SER A 343 -6.15 -5.45 1.77
CA SER A 343 -7.21 -5.65 0.76
C SER A 343 -7.06 -4.80 -0.51
N TYR A 344 -6.22 -3.76 -0.49
CA TYR A 344 -5.78 -3.05 -1.70
C TYR A 344 -5.07 -3.96 -2.70
N GLY A 345 -4.46 -5.07 -2.26
CA GLY A 345 -3.89 -6.10 -3.14
C GLY A 345 -4.97 -6.81 -3.95
N MET A 346 -6.15 -7.08 -3.37
CA MET A 346 -7.31 -7.58 -4.11
C MET A 346 -7.83 -6.51 -5.09
N ALA A 347 -7.92 -5.25 -4.67
CA ALA A 347 -8.33 -4.15 -5.54
C ALA A 347 -7.38 -4.00 -6.74
N PHE A 348 -6.06 -4.14 -6.52
CA PHE A 348 -5.05 -4.15 -7.58
C PHE A 348 -5.29 -5.27 -8.61
N LEU A 349 -5.65 -6.46 -8.14
CA LEU A 349 -5.86 -7.60 -9.03
C LEU A 349 -7.17 -7.50 -9.82
N CYS A 350 -8.22 -6.91 -9.22
CA CYS A 350 -9.51 -6.70 -9.87
C CYS A 350 -9.51 -5.54 -10.89
N ALA A 351 -8.54 -4.66 -10.80
CA ALA A 351 -8.33 -3.51 -11.67
C ALA A 351 -7.54 -3.87 -12.93
#